data_93e7d8652eefc0285f3a3e4ac37160e8
#
_entry.id   93e7d8652eefc0285f3a3e4ac37160e8
#
_cell.length_a   1.000
_cell.length_b   1.000
_cell.length_c   1.000
_cell.angle_alpha   90.00
_cell.angle_beta   90.00
_cell.angle_gamma   90.00
#
_symmetry.space_group_name_H-M   'P 1'
#
loop_
_entity.id
_entity.type
_entity.pdbx_description
1 polymer ?
#
loop_
_entity_poly.entity_id
_entity_poly.type
_entity_poly.pdbx_seq_one_letter_code
_entity_poly.pdbx_strand_id
1 'polypeptide(L)'
;MGIIATPLGWIMKGCYFVCKNYGIALLLFTILTRLIVFPLNVKQQKSMARMTMLQPELEKIKKKYAKNQQKMQEEQMNLYAKAGVNPMASCLPMVITMVILFALIPVIYGPLTYVSNADKEELTDSNNMISNLYVVSAEVKSKDTTIEKLIEKFEKDGATEDEAYDKLEKLLTDKDKYPKSAKALSNDNKISNVMDAIKAHNDIDTFILNENYFSTNLIQSRPELMTFVFTEKEGGQYADVLPTSVKAAAEDFNYSIFGLFLGKIPTMKDLSCIIPIVSALLQLIVTFVSQHFAKKNNPDAANMGGMGM
;
A
#
# COMPACT_ATOMS: atom_id res chain seq x y z
N MET A 1 -14.90 -2.65 4.42
CA MET A 1 -14.15 -2.28 3.19
C MET A 1 -14.16 -3.36 2.12
N GLY A 2 -14.47 -4.62 2.42
CA GLY A 2 -14.53 -5.74 1.44
C GLY A 2 -15.55 -5.59 0.30
N ILE A 3 -16.67 -4.91 0.50
CA ILE A 3 -17.75 -4.84 -0.48
C ILE A 3 -17.32 -4.19 -1.81
N ILE A 4 -16.46 -3.18 -1.77
CA ILE A 4 -15.96 -2.49 -2.97
C ILE A 4 -14.65 -3.12 -3.46
N ALA A 5 -13.82 -3.63 -2.55
CA ALA A 5 -12.55 -4.27 -2.89
C ALA A 5 -12.76 -5.59 -3.67
N THR A 6 -13.80 -6.36 -3.36
CA THR A 6 -14.07 -7.66 -4.04
C THR A 6 -14.36 -7.51 -5.54
N PRO A 7 -15.27 -6.62 -6.00
CA PRO A 7 -15.46 -6.40 -7.44
C PRO A 7 -14.19 -5.89 -8.13
N LEU A 8 -13.43 -5.01 -7.49
CA LEU A 8 -12.16 -4.53 -8.03
C LEU A 8 -11.12 -5.65 -8.12
N GLY A 9 -11.08 -6.54 -7.13
CA GLY A 9 -10.25 -7.74 -7.15
C GLY A 9 -10.57 -8.66 -8.33
N TRP A 10 -11.84 -8.84 -8.67
CA TRP A 10 -12.24 -9.64 -9.86
C TRP A 10 -11.77 -9.00 -11.17
N ILE A 11 -11.88 -7.67 -11.29
CA ILE A 11 -11.35 -6.95 -12.47
C ILE A 11 -9.83 -7.12 -12.53
N MET A 12 -9.12 -6.98 -11.40
CA MET A 12 -7.68 -7.16 -11.31
C MET A 12 -7.27 -8.60 -11.67
N LYS A 13 -8.00 -9.61 -11.18
CA LYS A 13 -7.80 -11.03 -11.55
C LYS A 13 -7.95 -11.24 -13.05
N GLY A 14 -8.96 -10.64 -13.67
CA GLY A 14 -9.15 -10.66 -15.13
C GLY A 14 -7.98 -10.03 -15.88
N CYS A 15 -7.48 -8.87 -15.44
CA CYS A 15 -6.32 -8.23 -16.01
C CYS A 15 -5.06 -9.10 -15.90
N TYR A 16 -4.85 -9.72 -14.73
CA TYR A 16 -3.72 -10.61 -14.50
C TYR A 16 -3.79 -11.87 -15.35
N PHE A 17 -4.99 -12.45 -15.50
CA PHE A 17 -5.19 -13.63 -16.37
C PHE A 17 -4.77 -13.36 -17.81
N VAL A 18 -5.02 -12.16 -18.33
CA VAL A 18 -4.65 -11.74 -19.69
C VAL A 18 -3.14 -11.48 -19.78
N CYS A 19 -2.56 -10.77 -18.84
CA CYS A 19 -1.18 -10.26 -18.94
C CYS A 19 -0.14 -11.23 -18.37
N LYS A 20 -0.53 -12.13 -17.44
CA LYS A 20 0.38 -13.04 -16.70
C LYS A 20 1.57 -12.33 -16.05
N ASN A 21 1.45 -11.02 -15.81
CA ASN A 21 2.45 -10.17 -15.18
C ASN A 21 1.73 -9.13 -14.34
N TYR A 22 2.05 -9.06 -13.05
CA TYR A 22 1.31 -8.24 -12.10
C TYR A 22 1.45 -6.74 -12.36
N GLY A 23 2.65 -6.29 -12.69
CA GLY A 23 2.89 -4.88 -13.00
C GLY A 23 2.13 -4.41 -14.24
N ILE A 24 2.11 -5.23 -15.29
CA ILE A 24 1.35 -4.94 -16.52
C ILE A 24 -0.17 -5.02 -16.22
N ALA A 25 -0.59 -5.99 -15.42
CA ALA A 25 -1.99 -6.09 -14.98
C ALA A 25 -2.44 -4.85 -14.19
N LEU A 26 -1.59 -4.30 -13.32
CA LEU A 26 -1.84 -3.03 -12.62
C LEU A 26 -2.00 -1.85 -13.57
N LEU A 27 -1.17 -1.76 -14.63
CA LEU A 27 -1.30 -0.73 -15.65
C LEU A 27 -2.64 -0.85 -16.38
N LEU A 28 -2.97 -2.06 -16.87
CA LEU A 28 -4.24 -2.33 -17.56
C LEU A 28 -5.43 -2.04 -16.67
N PHE A 29 -5.40 -2.50 -15.43
CA PHE A 29 -6.43 -2.23 -14.43
C PHE A 29 -6.61 -0.74 -14.17
N THR A 30 -5.52 0.02 -14.08
CA THR A 30 -5.56 1.48 -13.91
C THR A 30 -6.24 2.14 -15.10
N ILE A 31 -5.93 1.73 -16.33
CA ILE A 31 -6.56 2.25 -17.55
C ILE A 31 -8.06 1.95 -17.55
N LEU A 32 -8.45 0.71 -17.25
CA LEU A 32 -9.87 0.31 -17.18
C LEU A 32 -10.64 1.11 -16.12
N THR A 33 -10.07 1.26 -14.93
CA THR A 33 -10.69 2.06 -13.85
C THR A 33 -10.84 3.52 -14.27
N ARG A 34 -9.86 4.11 -14.95
CA ARG A 34 -9.93 5.47 -15.48
C ARG A 34 -10.99 5.62 -16.56
N LEU A 35 -11.16 4.63 -17.45
CA LEU A 35 -12.20 4.62 -18.47
C LEU A 35 -13.60 4.55 -17.85
N ILE A 36 -13.80 3.74 -16.82
CA ILE A 36 -15.09 3.64 -16.11
C ILE A 36 -15.46 4.98 -15.45
N VAL A 37 -14.49 5.65 -14.84
CA VAL A 37 -14.71 6.93 -14.13
C VAL A 37 -14.71 8.13 -15.07
N PHE A 38 -14.23 7.99 -16.31
CA PHE A 38 -14.09 9.06 -17.28
C PHE A 38 -15.37 9.87 -17.54
N PRO A 39 -16.56 9.27 -17.82
CA PRO A 39 -17.78 10.03 -18.07
C PRO A 39 -18.21 10.87 -16.87
N LEU A 40 -17.95 10.39 -15.65
CA LEU A 40 -18.19 11.13 -14.42
C LEU A 40 -17.25 12.34 -14.31
N ASN A 41 -15.96 12.15 -14.58
CA ASN A 41 -14.96 13.22 -14.57
C ASN A 41 -15.30 14.32 -15.58
N VAL A 42 -15.79 13.96 -16.77
CA VAL A 42 -16.21 14.96 -17.78
C VAL A 42 -17.38 15.82 -17.28
N LYS A 43 -18.40 15.21 -16.65
CA LYS A 43 -19.53 15.97 -16.07
C LYS A 43 -19.04 16.92 -14.96
N GLN A 44 -18.13 16.47 -14.13
CA GLN A 44 -17.54 17.26 -13.05
C GLN A 44 -16.71 18.44 -13.59
N GLN A 45 -15.87 18.21 -14.60
CA GLN A 45 -15.09 19.28 -15.25
C GLN A 45 -15.99 20.36 -15.85
N LYS A 46 -17.10 19.97 -16.48
CA LYS A 46 -18.09 20.94 -16.97
C LYS A 46 -18.71 21.78 -15.86
N SER A 47 -19.00 21.17 -14.70
CA SER A 47 -19.52 21.89 -13.53
C SER A 47 -18.48 22.86 -12.96
N MET A 48 -17.21 22.42 -12.85
CA MET A 48 -16.10 23.29 -12.41
C MET A 48 -15.88 24.48 -13.37
N ALA A 49 -15.91 24.23 -14.68
CA ALA A 49 -15.77 25.30 -15.67
C ALA A 49 -16.86 26.39 -15.52
N ARG A 50 -18.11 25.97 -15.27
CA ARG A 50 -19.21 26.92 -14.99
C ARG A 50 -18.96 27.71 -13.70
N MET A 51 -18.47 27.08 -12.65
CA MET A 51 -18.08 27.77 -11.40
C MET A 51 -16.97 28.80 -11.63
N THR A 52 -15.98 28.47 -12.44
CA THR A 52 -14.89 29.40 -12.76
C THR A 52 -15.38 30.63 -13.51
N MET A 53 -16.40 30.52 -14.38
CA MET A 53 -17.01 31.64 -15.05
C MET A 53 -17.75 32.61 -14.10
N LEU A 54 -18.15 32.14 -12.91
CA LEU A 54 -18.80 32.96 -11.89
C LEU A 54 -17.81 33.69 -10.96
N GLN A 55 -16.50 33.43 -11.07
CA GLN A 55 -15.48 34.06 -10.23
C GLN A 55 -15.55 35.59 -10.19
N PRO A 56 -15.67 36.33 -11.34
CA PRO A 56 -15.73 37.79 -11.31
C PRO A 56 -16.97 38.33 -10.57
N GLU A 57 -18.10 37.62 -10.61
CA GLU A 57 -19.31 38.01 -9.86
C GLU A 57 -19.15 37.69 -8.36
N LEU A 58 -18.53 36.59 -8.04
CA LEU A 58 -18.17 36.22 -6.64
C LEU A 58 -17.23 37.24 -6.00
N GLU A 59 -16.27 37.79 -6.75
CA GLU A 59 -15.39 38.84 -6.26
C GLU A 59 -16.14 40.16 -6.00
N LYS A 60 -17.10 40.52 -6.85
CA LYS A 60 -17.97 41.69 -6.60
C LYS A 60 -18.78 41.51 -5.31
N ILE A 61 -19.35 40.32 -5.08
CA ILE A 61 -20.08 40.00 -3.85
C ILE A 61 -19.15 40.09 -2.63
N LYS A 62 -17.94 39.50 -2.71
CA LYS A 62 -16.93 39.56 -1.63
C LYS A 62 -16.56 41.01 -1.28
N LYS A 63 -16.33 41.86 -2.29
CA LYS A 63 -16.01 43.28 -2.08
C LYS A 63 -17.20 44.04 -1.48
N LYS A 64 -18.41 43.80 -1.98
CA LYS A 64 -19.62 44.50 -1.53
C LYS A 64 -20.01 44.17 -0.10
N TYR A 65 -19.86 42.91 0.32
CA TYR A 65 -20.28 42.44 1.64
C TYR A 65 -19.12 42.09 2.54
N ALA A 66 -17.93 42.68 2.36
CA ALA A 66 -16.72 42.40 3.11
C ALA A 66 -16.86 42.49 4.66
N LYS A 67 -17.79 43.36 5.12
CA LYS A 67 -18.05 43.56 6.55
C LYS A 67 -19.20 42.70 7.11
N ASN A 68 -19.93 41.95 6.27
CA ASN A 68 -21.04 41.13 6.68
C ASN A 68 -20.95 39.73 6.06
N GLN A 69 -20.32 38.82 6.80
CA GLN A 69 -20.02 37.48 6.35
C GLN A 69 -21.26 36.62 6.07
N GLN A 70 -22.35 36.85 6.84
CA GLN A 70 -23.59 36.10 6.63
C GLN A 70 -24.27 36.51 5.30
N LYS A 71 -24.40 37.82 5.05
CA LYS A 71 -24.94 38.31 3.77
C LYS A 71 -24.05 37.91 2.58
N MET A 72 -22.75 37.91 2.77
CA MET A 72 -21.81 37.47 1.74
C MET A 72 -22.04 36.00 1.35
N GLN A 73 -22.20 35.12 2.30
CA GLN A 73 -22.50 33.70 2.07
C GLN A 73 -23.87 33.49 1.42
N GLU A 74 -24.88 34.20 1.91
CA GLU A 74 -26.25 34.15 1.33
C GLU A 74 -26.27 34.57 -0.14
N GLU A 75 -25.62 35.67 -0.47
CA GLU A 75 -25.57 36.18 -1.87
C GLU A 75 -24.70 35.27 -2.77
N GLN A 76 -23.64 34.63 -2.24
CA GLN A 76 -22.87 33.62 -2.97
C GLN A 76 -23.73 32.39 -3.28
N MET A 77 -24.50 31.91 -2.30
CA MET A 77 -25.41 30.77 -2.51
C MET A 77 -26.51 31.10 -3.49
N ASN A 78 -27.08 32.32 -3.42
CA ASN A 78 -28.07 32.81 -4.38
C ASN A 78 -27.50 32.90 -5.80
N LEU A 79 -26.25 33.34 -5.96
CA LEU A 79 -25.58 33.39 -7.26
C LEU A 79 -25.42 31.97 -7.85
N TYR A 80 -24.95 31.00 -7.03
CA TYR A 80 -24.83 29.61 -7.45
C TYR A 80 -26.18 28.99 -7.82
N ALA A 81 -27.23 29.28 -7.06
CA ALA A 81 -28.58 28.80 -7.31
C ALA A 81 -29.14 29.36 -8.65
N LYS A 82 -28.96 30.67 -8.88
CA LYS A 82 -29.37 31.33 -10.14
C LYS A 82 -28.62 30.79 -11.36
N ALA A 83 -27.34 30.49 -11.20
CA ALA A 83 -26.52 29.91 -12.26
C ALA A 83 -26.74 28.40 -12.46
N GLY A 84 -27.57 27.76 -11.63
CA GLY A 84 -27.80 26.31 -11.69
C GLY A 84 -26.54 25.46 -11.40
N VAL A 85 -25.61 26.01 -10.59
CA VAL A 85 -24.34 25.35 -10.26
C VAL A 85 -24.35 24.97 -8.78
N ASN A 86 -24.03 23.70 -8.50
CA ASN A 86 -23.91 23.23 -7.12
C ASN A 86 -22.45 23.35 -6.66
N PRO A 87 -22.12 24.17 -5.65
CA PRO A 87 -20.75 24.30 -5.14
C PRO A 87 -20.20 22.99 -4.54
N MET A 88 -21.09 22.14 -4.02
CA MET A 88 -20.69 20.81 -3.52
C MET A 88 -20.25 19.85 -4.63
N ALA A 89 -20.67 20.09 -5.87
CA ALA A 89 -20.26 19.24 -7.00
C ALA A 89 -18.77 19.36 -7.33
N SER A 90 -18.09 20.41 -6.88
CA SER A 90 -16.65 20.60 -7.10
C SER A 90 -15.78 19.72 -6.20
N CYS A 91 -16.24 19.33 -5.01
CA CYS A 91 -15.50 18.45 -4.11
C CYS A 91 -15.81 16.95 -4.36
N LEU A 92 -16.88 16.63 -5.08
CA LEU A 92 -17.30 15.27 -5.38
C LEU A 92 -16.19 14.41 -6.05
N PRO A 93 -15.36 14.92 -7.01
CA PRO A 93 -14.26 14.18 -7.59
C PRO A 93 -13.24 13.71 -6.54
N MET A 94 -12.93 14.57 -5.58
CA MET A 94 -11.98 14.25 -4.50
C MET A 94 -12.51 13.10 -3.65
N VAL A 95 -13.78 13.13 -3.26
CA VAL A 95 -14.41 12.08 -2.45
C VAL A 95 -14.43 10.76 -3.21
N ILE A 96 -14.84 10.75 -4.49
CA ILE A 96 -14.87 9.54 -5.32
C ILE A 96 -13.47 8.96 -5.50
N THR A 97 -12.48 9.82 -5.80
CA THR A 97 -11.09 9.38 -5.95
C THR A 97 -10.56 8.79 -4.64
N MET A 98 -10.91 9.37 -3.49
CA MET A 98 -10.53 8.87 -2.17
C MET A 98 -11.15 7.49 -1.88
N VAL A 99 -12.45 7.31 -2.17
CA VAL A 99 -13.13 6.02 -2.01
C VAL A 99 -12.50 4.94 -2.90
N ILE A 100 -12.22 5.27 -4.17
CA ILE A 100 -11.55 4.34 -5.09
C ILE A 100 -10.15 4.01 -4.58
N LEU A 101 -9.38 5.00 -4.13
CA LEU A 101 -8.03 4.80 -3.59
C LEU A 101 -8.06 3.83 -2.40
N PHE A 102 -8.93 4.06 -1.41
CA PHE A 102 -9.04 3.18 -0.24
C PHE A 102 -9.52 1.77 -0.60
N ALA A 103 -10.35 1.63 -1.63
CA ALA A 103 -10.79 0.32 -2.12
C ALA A 103 -9.69 -0.42 -2.89
N LEU A 104 -8.75 0.31 -3.52
CA LEU A 104 -7.61 -0.26 -4.27
C LEU A 104 -6.48 -0.75 -3.37
N ILE A 105 -6.26 -0.10 -2.21
CA ILE A 105 -5.18 -0.43 -1.29
C ILE A 105 -5.16 -1.93 -0.94
N PRO A 106 -6.26 -2.57 -0.51
CA PRO A 106 -6.27 -4.00 -0.22
C PRO A 106 -5.91 -4.87 -1.43
N VAL A 107 -6.37 -4.50 -2.63
CA VAL A 107 -6.14 -5.28 -3.86
C VAL A 107 -4.67 -5.20 -4.29
N ILE A 108 -4.05 -4.02 -4.16
CA ILE A 108 -2.65 -3.81 -4.55
C ILE A 108 -1.70 -4.51 -3.56
N TYR A 109 -2.00 -4.47 -2.27
CA TYR A 109 -1.15 -5.05 -1.23
C TYR A 109 -1.52 -6.49 -0.84
N GLY A 110 -2.57 -7.06 -1.43
CA GLY A 110 -3.00 -8.44 -1.24
C GLY A 110 -3.18 -9.18 -2.57
N PRO A 111 -2.14 -9.25 -3.43
CA PRO A 111 -2.27 -9.88 -4.74
C PRO A 111 -2.57 -11.37 -4.67
N LEU A 112 -2.07 -12.11 -3.70
CA LEU A 112 -2.42 -13.51 -3.49
C LEU A 112 -3.85 -13.66 -3.02
N THR A 113 -4.31 -12.80 -2.11
CA THR A 113 -5.68 -12.78 -1.59
C THR A 113 -6.73 -12.50 -2.68
N TYR A 114 -6.46 -11.57 -3.58
CA TYR A 114 -7.47 -11.07 -4.55
C TYR A 114 -7.28 -11.62 -5.96
N VAL A 115 -6.10 -12.05 -6.34
CA VAL A 115 -5.76 -12.40 -7.73
C VAL A 115 -5.41 -13.87 -7.89
N SER A 116 -4.66 -14.47 -6.94
CA SER A 116 -4.26 -15.87 -7.01
C SER A 116 -5.39 -16.84 -6.62
N ASN A 117 -5.09 -18.12 -6.70
CA ASN A 117 -5.95 -19.21 -6.23
C ASN A 117 -5.37 -19.86 -4.94
N ALA A 118 -4.54 -19.13 -4.17
CA ALA A 118 -4.02 -19.64 -2.90
C ALA A 118 -5.16 -20.00 -1.94
N ASP A 119 -4.97 -21.03 -1.14
CA ASP A 119 -5.90 -21.37 -0.08
C ASP A 119 -5.96 -20.23 0.93
N LYS A 120 -7.17 -19.80 1.29
CA LYS A 120 -7.37 -18.61 2.12
C LYS A 120 -6.99 -18.82 3.58
N GLU A 121 -7.16 -20.02 4.09
CA GLU A 121 -6.82 -20.37 5.46
C GLU A 121 -5.30 -20.42 5.61
N GLU A 122 -4.63 -21.18 4.74
CA GLU A 122 -3.17 -21.26 4.70
C GLU A 122 -2.52 -19.87 4.44
N LEU A 123 -3.11 -19.04 3.57
CA LEU A 123 -2.62 -17.68 3.32
C LEU A 123 -2.79 -16.79 4.57
N THR A 124 -3.89 -16.94 5.30
CA THR A 124 -4.10 -16.20 6.55
C THR A 124 -3.10 -16.63 7.61
N ASP A 125 -2.83 -17.90 7.75
CA ASP A 125 -1.85 -18.45 8.70
C ASP A 125 -0.42 -18.03 8.36
N SER A 126 -0.06 -18.08 7.07
CA SER A 126 1.20 -17.57 6.57
C SER A 126 1.38 -16.07 6.87
N ASN A 127 0.36 -15.26 6.62
CA ASN A 127 0.38 -13.83 6.90
C ASN A 127 0.52 -13.54 8.41
N ASN A 128 -0.14 -14.33 9.25
CA ASN A 128 -0.02 -14.22 10.71
C ASN A 128 1.39 -14.64 11.16
N MET A 129 1.94 -15.73 10.63
CA MET A 129 3.28 -16.19 10.92
C MET A 129 4.32 -15.13 10.57
N ILE A 130 4.30 -14.60 9.34
CA ILE A 130 5.22 -13.54 8.87
C ILE A 130 5.12 -12.28 9.76
N SER A 131 3.90 -11.84 10.09
CA SER A 131 3.69 -10.66 10.92
C SER A 131 4.21 -10.85 12.34
N ASN A 132 3.97 -12.03 12.95
CA ASN A 132 4.43 -12.34 14.29
C ASN A 132 5.95 -12.54 14.33
N LEU A 133 6.50 -13.24 13.35
CA LEU A 133 7.94 -13.43 13.20
C LEU A 133 8.65 -12.07 13.09
N TYR A 134 8.09 -11.13 12.31
CA TYR A 134 8.62 -9.78 12.23
C TYR A 134 8.62 -9.07 13.60
N VAL A 135 7.53 -9.15 14.38
CA VAL A 135 7.46 -8.54 15.71
C VAL A 135 8.49 -9.13 16.66
N VAL A 136 8.64 -10.45 16.65
CA VAL A 136 9.65 -11.18 17.45
C VAL A 136 11.05 -10.75 17.07
N SER A 137 11.37 -10.78 15.78
CA SER A 137 12.68 -10.39 15.25
C SER A 137 13.05 -8.95 15.57
N ALA A 138 12.10 -8.03 15.43
CA ALA A 138 12.30 -6.61 15.74
C ALA A 138 12.53 -6.39 17.25
N GLU A 139 11.85 -7.13 18.11
CA GLU A 139 12.08 -7.04 19.57
C GLU A 139 13.41 -7.65 19.99
N VAL A 140 13.80 -8.79 19.42
CA VAL A 140 15.12 -9.40 19.64
C VAL A 140 16.23 -8.45 19.21
N LYS A 141 16.14 -7.86 18.00
CA LYS A 141 17.09 -6.87 17.50
C LYS A 141 17.18 -5.63 18.40
N SER A 142 16.07 -5.20 19.00
CA SER A 142 16.05 -4.04 19.93
C SER A 142 16.86 -4.27 21.21
N LYS A 143 17.29 -5.51 21.48
CA LYS A 143 18.14 -5.90 22.61
C LYS A 143 19.58 -6.23 22.18
N ASP A 144 19.99 -5.71 21.00
CA ASP A 144 21.33 -5.88 20.42
C ASP A 144 21.74 -7.36 20.26
N THR A 145 20.78 -8.22 19.96
CA THR A 145 21.00 -9.68 19.75
C THR A 145 20.25 -10.19 18.54
N THR A 146 20.51 -11.43 18.15
CA THR A 146 19.79 -12.18 17.11
C THR A 146 19.27 -13.49 17.69
N ILE A 147 18.30 -14.11 17.00
CA ILE A 147 17.76 -15.43 17.39
C ILE A 147 18.89 -16.46 17.44
N GLU A 148 19.73 -16.49 16.41
CA GLU A 148 20.90 -17.38 16.33
C GLU A 148 21.80 -17.23 17.55
N LYS A 149 22.16 -16.01 17.94
CA LYS A 149 23.00 -15.77 19.13
C LYS A 149 22.35 -16.19 20.43
N LEU A 150 21.02 -16.11 20.53
CA LEU A 150 20.29 -16.58 21.70
C LEU A 150 20.35 -18.10 21.78
N ILE A 151 20.19 -18.83 20.67
CA ILE A 151 20.29 -20.29 20.59
C ILE A 151 21.71 -20.73 20.95
N GLU A 152 22.74 -20.15 20.30
CA GLU A 152 24.15 -20.45 20.62
C GLU A 152 24.48 -20.23 22.10
N LYS A 153 23.92 -19.18 22.71
CA LYS A 153 24.12 -18.94 24.14
C LYS A 153 23.54 -20.07 24.98
N PHE A 154 22.33 -20.55 24.70
CA PHE A 154 21.72 -21.64 25.45
C PHE A 154 22.49 -22.94 25.28
N GLU A 155 23.02 -23.21 24.09
CA GLU A 155 23.88 -24.39 23.83
C GLU A 155 25.19 -24.28 24.57
N LYS A 156 25.87 -23.13 24.60
CA LYS A 156 27.08 -22.87 25.39
C LYS A 156 26.84 -23.02 26.90
N ASP A 157 25.62 -22.73 27.34
CA ASP A 157 25.19 -22.94 28.73
C ASP A 157 24.79 -24.41 29.01
N GLY A 158 25.06 -25.36 28.09
CA GLY A 158 24.90 -26.80 28.22
C GLY A 158 23.53 -27.36 27.82
N ALA A 159 22.71 -26.59 27.09
CA ALA A 159 21.46 -27.09 26.53
C ALA A 159 21.72 -27.91 25.26
N THR A 160 20.95 -28.98 25.05
CA THR A 160 20.84 -29.61 23.73
C THR A 160 20.11 -28.69 22.76
N GLU A 161 20.17 -28.96 21.46
CA GLU A 161 19.52 -28.18 20.43
C GLU A 161 18.01 -28.03 20.71
N ASP A 162 17.30 -29.12 21.00
CA ASP A 162 15.87 -29.08 21.33
C ASP A 162 15.58 -28.24 22.59
N GLU A 163 16.42 -28.43 23.64
CA GLU A 163 16.30 -27.64 24.88
C GLU A 163 16.58 -26.15 24.65
N ALA A 164 17.45 -25.81 23.69
CA ALA A 164 17.73 -24.42 23.35
C ALA A 164 16.52 -23.76 22.72
N TYR A 165 15.79 -24.43 21.81
CA TYR A 165 14.53 -23.94 21.25
C TYR A 165 13.43 -23.85 22.31
N ASP A 166 13.31 -24.80 23.23
CA ASP A 166 12.34 -24.70 24.33
C ASP A 166 12.63 -23.51 25.26
N LYS A 167 13.91 -23.24 25.52
CA LYS A 167 14.33 -22.06 26.30
C LYS A 167 14.05 -20.78 25.54
N LEU A 168 14.27 -20.78 24.21
CA LEU A 168 13.95 -19.62 23.35
C LEU A 168 12.46 -19.33 23.37
N GLU A 169 11.60 -20.33 23.20
CA GLU A 169 10.15 -20.19 23.25
C GLU A 169 9.70 -19.59 24.58
N LYS A 170 10.17 -20.15 25.70
CA LYS A 170 9.88 -19.62 27.05
C LYS A 170 10.35 -18.17 27.22
N LEU A 171 11.49 -17.82 26.63
CA LEU A 171 12.02 -16.45 26.66
C LEU A 171 11.16 -15.48 25.86
N LEU A 172 10.77 -15.85 24.63
CA LEU A 172 9.99 -15.02 23.72
C LEU A 172 8.53 -14.84 24.18
N THR A 173 8.02 -15.77 24.97
CA THR A 173 6.67 -15.71 25.58
C THR A 173 6.66 -15.06 26.97
N ASP A 174 7.82 -14.71 27.53
CA ASP A 174 7.96 -14.02 28.80
C ASP A 174 7.56 -12.54 28.66
N LYS A 175 6.45 -12.17 29.28
CA LYS A 175 5.88 -10.81 29.21
C LYS A 175 6.75 -9.73 29.83
N ASP A 176 7.58 -10.09 30.78
CA ASP A 176 8.47 -9.14 31.46
C ASP A 176 9.73 -8.86 30.62
N LYS A 177 10.22 -9.88 29.92
CA LYS A 177 11.45 -9.78 29.11
C LYS A 177 11.17 -9.39 27.65
N TYR A 178 10.12 -9.97 27.03
CA TYR A 178 9.75 -9.77 25.63
C TYR A 178 8.26 -9.45 25.47
N PRO A 179 7.78 -8.31 25.97
CA PRO A 179 6.35 -7.98 26.02
C PRO A 179 5.66 -7.94 24.66
N LYS A 180 6.36 -7.50 23.60
CA LYS A 180 5.79 -7.42 22.24
C LYS A 180 5.69 -8.83 21.62
N SER A 181 6.73 -9.62 21.76
CA SER A 181 6.76 -11.02 21.31
C SER A 181 5.72 -11.85 22.04
N ALA A 182 5.64 -11.76 23.35
CA ALA A 182 4.64 -12.46 24.15
C ALA A 182 3.19 -12.05 23.76
N LYS A 183 2.95 -10.81 23.35
CA LYS A 183 1.67 -10.37 22.82
C LYS A 183 1.40 -10.92 21.41
N ALA A 184 2.41 -10.97 20.55
CA ALA A 184 2.31 -11.52 19.20
C ALA A 184 2.05 -13.04 19.26
N LEU A 185 2.77 -13.74 20.14
CA LEU A 185 2.69 -15.17 20.37
C LEU A 185 1.60 -15.51 21.43
N SER A 186 0.38 -15.03 21.22
CA SER A 186 -0.68 -15.05 22.24
C SER A 186 -1.44 -16.38 22.35
N ASN A 187 -1.20 -17.34 21.48
CA ASN A 187 -1.78 -18.69 21.49
C ASN A 187 -0.84 -19.73 20.90
N ASP A 188 -1.11 -21.00 21.17
CA ASP A 188 -0.24 -22.13 20.80
C ASP A 188 0.02 -22.22 19.29
N ASN A 189 -1.00 -22.00 18.44
CA ASN A 189 -0.83 -22.03 16.98
C ASN A 189 0.13 -20.93 16.49
N LYS A 190 0.09 -19.73 17.05
CA LYS A 190 0.99 -18.63 16.69
C LYS A 190 2.42 -18.92 17.17
N ILE A 191 2.55 -19.52 18.34
CA ILE A 191 3.85 -19.96 18.89
C ILE A 191 4.44 -21.02 17.97
N SER A 192 3.70 -22.10 17.69
CA SER A 192 4.14 -23.19 16.83
C SER A 192 4.59 -22.68 15.46
N ASN A 193 3.75 -21.92 14.74
CA ASN A 193 4.07 -21.44 13.42
C ASN A 193 5.35 -20.59 13.37
N VAL A 194 5.59 -19.74 14.37
CA VAL A 194 6.80 -18.92 14.45
C VAL A 194 8.01 -19.75 14.86
N MET A 195 7.86 -20.66 15.83
CA MET A 195 8.95 -21.52 16.27
C MET A 195 9.37 -22.52 15.20
N ASP A 196 8.44 -23.05 14.41
CA ASP A 196 8.72 -23.92 13.29
C ASP A 196 9.53 -23.20 12.21
N ALA A 197 9.20 -21.93 11.91
CA ALA A 197 9.98 -21.11 11.00
C ALA A 197 11.39 -20.82 11.53
N ILE A 198 11.54 -20.56 12.83
CA ILE A 198 12.84 -20.34 13.47
C ILE A 198 13.67 -21.64 13.51
N LYS A 199 13.05 -22.80 13.75
CA LYS A 199 13.71 -24.09 13.71
C LYS A 199 14.20 -24.47 12.31
N ALA A 200 13.42 -24.12 11.27
CA ALA A 200 13.84 -24.33 9.89
C ALA A 200 15.05 -23.43 9.54
N HIS A 201 15.06 -22.18 10.01
CA HIS A 201 16.10 -21.20 9.71
C HIS A 201 16.34 -20.30 10.93
N ASN A 202 17.40 -20.54 11.68
CA ASN A 202 17.74 -19.77 12.89
C ASN A 202 18.20 -18.33 12.61
N ASP A 203 18.54 -18.01 11.37
CA ASP A 203 18.94 -16.68 10.87
C ASP A 203 17.78 -15.90 10.19
N ILE A 204 16.55 -16.46 10.21
CA ILE A 204 15.37 -15.89 9.54
C ILE A 204 15.01 -14.48 10.06
N ASP A 205 15.36 -14.16 11.31
CA ASP A 205 15.17 -12.85 11.90
C ASP A 205 16.02 -11.78 11.20
N THR A 206 17.22 -12.12 10.79
CA THR A 206 18.11 -11.23 10.04
C THR A 206 17.56 -10.98 8.63
N PHE A 207 17.01 -12.03 7.99
CA PHE A 207 16.42 -11.91 6.67
C PHE A 207 15.14 -11.08 6.67
N ILE A 208 14.19 -11.34 7.58
CA ILE A 208 12.91 -10.62 7.64
C ILE A 208 13.07 -9.14 8.01
N LEU A 209 14.16 -8.78 8.67
CA LEU A 209 14.51 -7.41 9.02
C LEU A 209 15.38 -6.69 7.98
N ASN A 210 15.58 -7.32 6.81
CA ASN A 210 16.37 -6.73 5.73
C ASN A 210 15.60 -5.55 5.08
N GLU A 211 16.13 -4.34 5.27
CA GLU A 211 15.52 -3.09 4.80
C GLU A 211 15.55 -2.91 3.28
N ASN A 212 16.22 -3.80 2.53
CA ASN A 212 16.26 -3.73 1.07
C ASN A 212 14.93 -4.07 0.39
N TYR A 213 14.02 -4.77 1.09
CA TYR A 213 12.74 -5.21 0.51
C TYR A 213 11.59 -4.27 0.87
N PHE A 214 11.14 -4.28 2.11
CA PHE A 214 10.01 -3.47 2.53
C PHE A 214 10.32 -2.74 3.84
N SER A 215 9.74 -1.55 3.99
CA SER A 215 9.83 -0.86 5.28
C SER A 215 9.16 -1.70 6.38
N THR A 216 9.69 -1.61 7.57
CA THR A 216 9.24 -2.33 8.77
C THR A 216 7.73 -2.23 9.01
N ASN A 217 7.15 -1.03 8.84
CA ASN A 217 5.72 -0.82 9.01
C ASN A 217 4.87 -1.50 7.92
N LEU A 218 5.44 -1.70 6.73
CA LEU A 218 4.73 -2.33 5.63
C LEU A 218 4.64 -3.84 5.83
N ILE A 219 5.70 -4.50 6.29
CA ILE A 219 5.69 -5.94 6.58
C ILE A 219 4.64 -6.27 7.64
N GLN A 220 4.59 -5.49 8.73
CA GLN A 220 3.62 -5.71 9.80
C GLN A 220 2.16 -5.51 9.34
N SER A 221 1.92 -4.54 8.48
CA SER A 221 0.56 -4.23 8.00
C SER A 221 0.17 -4.99 6.74
N ARG A 222 1.13 -5.49 5.98
CA ARG A 222 0.95 -6.17 4.68
C ARG A 222 1.90 -7.36 4.52
N PRO A 223 1.81 -8.37 5.41
CA PRO A 223 2.74 -9.50 5.45
C PRO A 223 2.75 -10.32 4.16
N GLU A 224 1.63 -10.36 3.42
CA GLU A 224 1.51 -11.06 2.15
C GLU A 224 2.58 -10.66 1.11
N LEU A 225 3.04 -9.41 1.15
CA LEU A 225 4.10 -8.95 0.26
C LEU A 225 5.44 -9.64 0.53
N MET A 226 5.68 -10.02 1.79
CA MET A 226 6.90 -10.74 2.17
C MET A 226 6.91 -12.16 1.60
N THR A 227 5.75 -12.77 1.35
CA THR A 227 5.64 -14.09 0.71
C THR A 227 6.36 -14.11 -0.64
N PHE A 228 6.27 -13.04 -1.44
CA PHE A 228 7.00 -12.94 -2.71
C PHE A 228 8.51 -12.80 -2.53
N VAL A 229 8.95 -12.18 -1.44
CA VAL A 229 10.38 -12.08 -1.11
C VAL A 229 10.93 -13.44 -0.71
N PHE A 230 10.17 -14.23 0.03
CA PHE A 230 10.55 -15.61 0.38
C PHE A 230 10.64 -16.54 -0.84
N THR A 231 9.92 -16.27 -1.92
CA THR A 231 9.97 -17.09 -3.15
C THR A 231 10.91 -16.51 -4.22
N GLU A 232 11.50 -15.33 -4.00
CA GLU A 232 12.49 -14.72 -4.89
C GLU A 232 13.88 -15.34 -4.69
N LYS A 233 14.79 -15.15 -5.65
CA LYS A 233 16.14 -15.74 -5.66
C LYS A 233 16.91 -15.56 -4.35
N GLU A 234 16.83 -14.37 -3.74
CA GLU A 234 17.58 -14.04 -2.52
C GLU A 234 16.91 -14.61 -1.25
N GLY A 235 15.59 -14.85 -1.31
CA GLY A 235 14.80 -15.38 -0.20
C GLY A 235 14.41 -16.85 -0.33
N GLY A 236 14.69 -17.46 -1.48
CA GLY A 236 14.22 -18.80 -1.82
C GLY A 236 14.66 -19.91 -0.85
N GLN A 237 15.76 -19.71 -0.12
CA GLN A 237 16.19 -20.63 0.94
C GLN A 237 15.21 -20.67 2.13
N TYR A 238 14.41 -19.62 2.35
CA TYR A 238 13.41 -19.53 3.41
C TYR A 238 11.99 -19.85 2.91
N ALA A 239 11.82 -20.26 1.65
CA ALA A 239 10.50 -20.52 1.07
C ALA A 239 9.80 -21.75 1.64
N ASP A 240 10.53 -22.62 2.31
CA ASP A 240 10.02 -23.84 2.97
C ASP A 240 9.25 -23.55 4.27
N VAL A 241 9.40 -22.34 4.84
CA VAL A 241 8.57 -21.91 5.99
C VAL A 241 7.13 -21.59 5.59
N LEU A 242 6.86 -21.44 4.27
CA LEU A 242 5.52 -21.17 3.75
C LEU A 242 4.74 -22.46 3.54
N PRO A 243 3.41 -22.46 3.81
CA PRO A 243 2.54 -23.54 3.41
C PRO A 243 2.64 -23.86 1.92
N THR A 244 2.51 -25.13 1.55
CA THR A 244 2.74 -25.60 0.17
C THR A 244 1.87 -24.88 -0.85
N SER A 245 0.58 -24.63 -0.56
CA SER A 245 -0.31 -23.94 -1.49
C SER A 245 0.05 -22.46 -1.66
N VAL A 246 0.48 -21.81 -0.57
CA VAL A 246 0.90 -20.40 -0.57
C VAL A 246 2.20 -20.24 -1.34
N LYS A 247 3.18 -21.13 -1.07
CA LYS A 247 4.44 -21.18 -1.80
C LYS A 247 4.22 -21.36 -3.30
N ALA A 248 3.47 -22.40 -3.70
CA ALA A 248 3.16 -22.67 -5.09
C ALA A 248 2.43 -21.49 -5.78
N ALA A 249 1.48 -20.86 -5.09
CA ALA A 249 0.78 -19.70 -5.60
C ALA A 249 1.68 -18.48 -5.77
N ALA A 250 2.65 -18.28 -4.88
CA ALA A 250 3.61 -17.17 -4.97
C ALA A 250 4.66 -17.40 -6.05
N GLU A 251 5.15 -18.63 -6.21
CA GLU A 251 6.11 -19.01 -7.27
C GLU A 251 5.51 -18.91 -8.69
N ASP A 252 4.21 -19.28 -8.85
CA ASP A 252 3.48 -19.14 -10.13
C ASP A 252 3.09 -17.68 -10.41
N PHE A 253 3.20 -16.79 -9.41
CA PHE A 253 2.76 -15.41 -9.50
C PHE A 253 3.89 -14.47 -9.91
N ASN A 254 3.80 -13.94 -11.13
CA ASN A 254 4.82 -13.00 -11.63
C ASN A 254 4.66 -11.60 -11.00
N TYR A 255 5.29 -11.39 -9.84
CA TYR A 255 5.26 -10.13 -9.08
C TYR A 255 6.35 -9.17 -9.57
N SER A 256 6.33 -8.84 -10.87
CA SER A 256 7.31 -7.96 -11.51
C SER A 256 6.67 -6.97 -12.48
N ILE A 257 7.43 -5.99 -12.92
CA ILE A 257 7.12 -5.09 -14.04
C ILE A 257 8.37 -4.94 -14.93
N PHE A 258 8.26 -5.24 -16.21
CA PHE A 258 9.39 -5.19 -17.15
C PHE A 258 10.66 -5.91 -16.63
N GLY A 259 10.50 -7.02 -15.92
CA GLY A 259 11.59 -7.79 -15.32
C GLY A 259 12.13 -7.21 -14.00
N LEU A 260 11.57 -6.12 -13.49
CA LEU A 260 11.92 -5.55 -12.19
C LEU A 260 11.00 -6.11 -11.12
N PHE A 261 11.56 -6.72 -10.08
CA PHE A 261 10.81 -7.24 -8.94
C PHE A 261 10.19 -6.09 -8.13
N LEU A 262 8.86 -6.14 -7.93
CA LEU A 262 8.10 -5.08 -7.25
C LEU A 262 8.24 -5.10 -5.73
N GLY A 263 8.79 -6.17 -5.17
CA GLY A 263 9.02 -6.30 -3.73
C GLY A 263 10.31 -5.64 -3.23
N LYS A 264 11.16 -5.11 -4.11
CA LYS A 264 12.44 -4.48 -3.75
C LYS A 264 12.29 -2.97 -3.65
N ILE A 265 12.86 -2.37 -2.61
CA ILE A 265 12.88 -0.91 -2.47
C ILE A 265 13.81 -0.32 -3.55
N PRO A 266 13.33 0.64 -4.37
CA PRO A 266 14.15 1.25 -5.40
C PRO A 266 15.37 1.99 -4.79
N THR A 267 16.57 1.62 -5.23
CA THR A 267 17.80 2.28 -4.84
C THR A 267 18.48 2.91 -6.05
N MET A 268 19.31 3.95 -5.84
CA MET A 268 20.04 4.60 -6.93
C MET A 268 21.08 3.68 -7.59
N LYS A 269 21.35 2.52 -7.02
CA LYS A 269 22.31 1.53 -7.52
C LYS A 269 21.67 0.50 -8.47
N ASP A 270 20.34 0.37 -8.41
CA ASP A 270 19.58 -0.63 -9.14
C ASP A 270 18.74 0.00 -10.26
N LEU A 271 18.43 -0.78 -11.29
CA LEU A 271 17.50 -0.37 -12.35
C LEU A 271 16.10 -0.01 -11.85
N SER A 272 15.73 -0.46 -10.65
CA SER A 272 14.46 -0.16 -10.02
C SER A 272 14.23 1.34 -9.76
N CYS A 273 15.29 2.15 -9.68
CA CYS A 273 15.17 3.62 -9.58
C CYS A 273 14.48 4.27 -10.80
N ILE A 274 14.40 3.56 -11.93
CA ILE A 274 13.69 4.04 -13.12
C ILE A 274 12.19 4.27 -12.82
N ILE A 275 11.56 3.42 -12.00
CA ILE A 275 10.12 3.50 -11.71
C ILE A 275 9.74 4.84 -11.07
N PRO A 276 10.34 5.28 -9.94
CA PRO A 276 10.04 6.58 -9.35
C PRO A 276 10.45 7.76 -10.24
N ILE A 277 11.55 7.65 -10.99
CA ILE A 277 11.98 8.71 -11.91
C ILE A 277 10.97 8.91 -13.05
N VAL A 278 10.55 7.82 -13.71
CA VAL A 278 9.53 7.88 -14.76
C VAL A 278 8.20 8.39 -14.21
N SER A 279 7.80 7.95 -13.02
CA SER A 279 6.59 8.45 -12.35
C SER A 279 6.65 9.96 -12.10
N ALA A 280 7.77 10.48 -11.60
CA ALA A 280 7.96 11.91 -11.38
C ALA A 280 7.94 12.71 -12.69
N LEU A 281 8.60 12.22 -13.74
CA LEU A 281 8.60 12.86 -15.06
C LEU A 281 7.19 12.90 -15.68
N LEU A 282 6.44 11.79 -15.60
CA LEU A 282 5.06 11.74 -16.07
C LEU A 282 4.17 12.73 -15.31
N GLN A 283 4.35 12.85 -13.99
CA GLN A 283 3.60 13.82 -13.17
C GLN A 283 3.92 15.26 -13.58
N LEU A 284 5.18 15.58 -13.86
CA LEU A 284 5.57 16.90 -14.38
C LEU A 284 4.94 17.19 -15.73
N ILE A 285 4.96 16.22 -16.66
CA ILE A 285 4.34 16.35 -17.98
C ILE A 285 2.83 16.61 -17.84
N VAL A 286 2.13 15.80 -17.04
CA VAL A 286 0.68 15.95 -16.80
C VAL A 286 0.37 17.33 -16.21
N THR A 287 1.18 17.79 -15.25
CA THR A 287 1.01 19.11 -14.63
C THR A 287 1.23 20.22 -15.64
N PHE A 288 2.29 20.14 -16.44
CA PHE A 288 2.59 21.12 -17.49
C PHE A 288 1.49 21.20 -18.55
N VAL A 289 1.06 20.04 -19.06
CA VAL A 289 -0.04 19.95 -20.03
C VAL A 289 -1.33 20.52 -19.47
N SER A 290 -1.68 20.15 -18.23
CA SER A 290 -2.88 20.66 -17.55
C SER A 290 -2.84 22.17 -17.39
N GLN A 291 -1.71 22.74 -16.98
CA GLN A 291 -1.53 24.20 -16.85
C GLN A 291 -1.57 24.90 -18.20
N HIS A 292 -0.99 24.31 -19.25
CA HIS A 292 -1.03 24.88 -20.59
C HIS A 292 -2.46 24.97 -21.12
N PHE A 293 -3.25 23.90 -20.99
CA PHE A 293 -4.67 23.91 -21.40
C PHE A 293 -5.52 24.83 -20.52
N ALA A 294 -5.24 24.92 -19.22
CA ALA A 294 -5.94 25.85 -18.32
C ALA A 294 -5.69 27.32 -18.74
N LYS A 295 -4.45 27.68 -19.05
CA LYS A 295 -4.09 29.03 -19.55
C LYS A 295 -4.76 29.35 -20.88
N LYS A 296 -4.83 28.39 -21.80
CA LYS A 296 -5.48 28.59 -23.12
C LYS A 296 -6.98 28.81 -23.01
N ASN A 297 -7.63 28.12 -22.06
CA ASN A 297 -9.08 28.15 -21.90
C ASN A 297 -9.57 29.27 -20.95
N ASN A 298 -8.71 29.84 -20.10
CA ASN A 298 -9.03 30.90 -19.15
C ASN A 298 -7.77 31.73 -18.82
N PRO A 299 -7.38 32.69 -19.65
CA PRO A 299 -6.17 33.49 -19.46
C PRO A 299 -6.19 34.32 -18.16
N ASP A 300 -7.36 34.77 -17.70
CA ASP A 300 -7.52 35.58 -16.50
C ASP A 300 -7.41 34.77 -15.20
N ALA A 301 -7.88 33.52 -15.20
CA ALA A 301 -7.74 32.61 -14.05
C ALA A 301 -6.29 32.12 -13.82
N ALA A 302 -5.47 32.11 -14.86
CA ALA A 302 -4.08 31.72 -14.78
C ALA A 302 -3.18 32.71 -14.01
N ASN A 303 -3.55 34.00 -14.01
CA ASN A 303 -2.82 35.04 -13.28
C ASN A 303 -3.12 35.04 -11.77
N MET A 304 -4.23 34.43 -11.33
CA MET A 304 -4.60 34.35 -9.91
C MET A 304 -4.04 33.12 -9.21
N GLY A 305 -3.70 32.03 -9.94
CA GLY A 305 -3.13 30.81 -9.38
C GLY A 305 -1.66 30.89 -8.96
N GLY A 306 -0.97 31.97 -9.32
CA GLY A 306 0.45 32.19 -8.99
C GLY A 306 0.72 32.77 -7.61
N MET A 307 -0.29 33.09 -6.81
CA MET A 307 -0.15 33.74 -5.51
C MET A 307 -0.44 32.86 -4.29
N GLY A 308 -0.49 31.53 -4.47
CA GLY A 308 -0.84 30.58 -3.43
C GLY A 308 0.02 29.31 -3.41
N MET A 309 1.35 29.44 -3.48
CA MET A 309 2.31 28.39 -3.07
C MET A 309 3.33 29.01 -2.13
#